data_b2c44e306083e9e90df74f167c4305fd
#
_entry.id   b2c44e306083e9e90df74f167c4305fd
#
_cell.length_a   1.000
_cell.length_b   1.000
_cell.length_c   1.000
_cell.angle_alpha   90.00
_cell.angle_beta   90.00
_cell.angle_gamma   90.00
#
_symmetry.space_group_name_H-M   'P 1'
#
loop_
_entity.id
_entity.type
_entity.pdbx_description
1 polymer ?
#
loop_
_entity_poly.entity_id
_entity_poly.type
_entity_poly.pdbx_seq_one_letter_code
_entity_poly.pdbx_strand_id
1 'polypeptide(L)'
;MEAYFDNSATTRCSAAAADLMMKVLREDFGNPSALHGRGMAAEQYIRDSRKKIAATLKAKEKEIFFTSGGTEANNLALVGCAMANRRSGRHLITTSIEHPSVENPMRYLEEQGFEVTRLG
;
A
#
# COMPACT_ATOMS: atom_id res chain seq x y z
N MET A 1 -1.50 12.07 32.68
CA MET A 1 -0.91 11.22 31.63
C MET A 1 -1.95 11.17 30.51
N GLU A 2 -1.61 11.63 29.31
CA GLU A 2 -2.50 11.56 28.15
C GLU A 2 -2.33 10.20 27.47
N ALA A 3 -3.44 9.51 27.17
CA ALA A 3 -3.43 8.24 26.44
C ALA A 3 -4.09 8.45 25.08
N TYR A 4 -3.39 8.04 23.99
CA TYR A 4 -3.89 8.14 22.63
C TYR A 4 -4.42 6.77 22.18
N PHE A 5 -5.72 6.70 21.87
CA PHE A 5 -6.42 5.45 21.52
C PHE A 5 -6.86 5.36 20.06
N ASP A 6 -6.51 6.33 19.23
CA ASP A 6 -6.91 6.39 17.82
C ASP A 6 -5.79 5.98 16.86
N ASN A 7 -5.01 4.96 17.23
CA ASN A 7 -3.90 4.45 16.39
C ASN A 7 -4.37 3.79 15.09
N SER A 8 -5.67 3.47 14.96
CA SER A 8 -6.24 3.00 13.69
C SER A 8 -6.30 4.10 12.63
N ALA A 9 -6.47 5.35 13.02
CA ALA A 9 -6.46 6.49 12.11
C ALA A 9 -5.05 7.00 11.85
N THR A 10 -4.26 7.25 12.90
CA THR A 10 -2.88 7.75 12.79
C THR A 10 -2.01 7.18 13.87
N THR A 11 -0.72 7.04 13.62
CA THR A 11 0.27 6.58 14.57
C THR A 11 1.44 7.54 14.61
N ARG A 12 1.95 7.83 15.81
CA ARG A 12 3.15 8.67 15.97
C ARG A 12 4.33 8.03 15.26
N CYS A 13 4.99 8.82 14.40
CA CYS A 13 6.22 8.39 13.75
C CYS A 13 7.32 8.08 14.80
N SER A 14 8.03 6.98 14.63
CA SER A 14 9.20 6.68 15.48
C SER A 14 10.34 7.67 15.18
N ALA A 15 11.18 7.96 16.19
CA ALA A 15 12.32 8.86 16.00
C ALA A 15 13.22 8.41 14.85
N ALA A 16 13.57 7.12 14.79
CA ALA A 16 14.41 6.57 13.73
C ALA A 16 13.82 6.75 12.32
N ALA A 17 12.48 6.60 12.18
CA ALA A 17 11.81 6.84 10.89
C ALA A 17 11.80 8.32 10.52
N ALA A 18 11.54 9.21 11.50
CA ALA A 18 11.55 10.65 11.29
C ALA A 18 12.94 11.15 10.88
N ASP A 19 13.99 10.69 11.57
CA ASP A 19 15.38 11.05 11.26
C ASP A 19 15.78 10.62 9.84
N LEU A 20 15.41 9.39 9.44
CA LEU A 20 15.67 8.91 8.09
C LEU A 20 14.89 9.70 7.04
N MET A 21 13.63 10.04 7.30
CA MET A 21 12.83 10.90 6.41
C MET A 21 13.49 12.26 6.23
N MET A 22 13.95 12.89 7.33
CA MET A 22 14.64 14.17 7.27
C MET A 22 15.92 14.10 6.48
N LYS A 23 16.71 13.04 6.65
CA LYS A 23 17.94 12.79 5.87
C LYS A 23 17.62 12.69 4.38
N VAL A 24 16.64 11.86 3.99
CA VAL A 24 16.25 11.69 2.58
C VAL A 24 15.76 13.02 1.98
N LEU A 25 14.94 13.77 2.71
CA LEU A 25 14.39 15.04 2.23
C LEU A 25 15.45 16.13 2.03
N ARG A 26 16.50 16.16 2.86
CA ARG A 26 17.49 17.24 2.85
C ARG A 26 18.79 16.89 2.10
N GLU A 27 19.20 15.63 2.17
CA GLU A 27 20.51 15.21 1.70
C GLU A 27 20.42 14.26 0.50
N ASP A 28 19.60 13.23 0.59
CA ASP A 28 19.50 12.13 -0.38
C ASP A 28 18.24 12.25 -1.28
N PHE A 29 17.85 13.48 -1.61
CA PHE A 29 16.61 13.85 -2.33
C PHE A 29 16.61 13.48 -3.82
N GLY A 30 17.53 12.65 -4.29
CA GLY A 30 17.62 12.27 -5.70
C GLY A 30 16.35 11.56 -6.21
N ASN A 31 16.05 11.75 -7.50
CA ASN A 31 15.00 10.98 -8.14
C ASN A 31 15.45 9.52 -8.33
N PRO A 32 14.79 8.53 -7.73
CA PRO A 32 15.21 7.13 -7.80
C PRO A 32 15.16 6.53 -9.22
N SER A 33 14.46 7.19 -10.17
CA SER A 33 14.44 6.78 -11.58
C SER A 33 15.58 7.38 -12.42
N ALA A 34 16.41 8.24 -11.83
CA ALA A 34 17.51 8.88 -12.56
C ALA A 34 18.80 8.03 -12.53
N LEU A 35 19.48 7.96 -13.68
CA LEU A 35 20.68 7.13 -13.87
C LEU A 35 22.00 7.77 -13.39
N HIS A 36 21.93 8.84 -12.61
CA HIS A 36 23.12 9.49 -12.01
C HIS A 36 23.27 9.11 -10.54
N GLY A 37 24.43 9.37 -9.95
CA GLY A 37 24.78 8.91 -8.60
C GLY A 37 23.76 9.25 -7.50
N ARG A 38 23.15 10.45 -7.49
CA ARG A 38 22.09 10.81 -6.54
C ARG A 38 20.80 9.99 -6.74
N GLY A 39 20.44 9.67 -7.98
CA GLY A 39 19.31 8.82 -8.29
C GLY A 39 19.54 7.39 -7.81
N MET A 40 20.72 6.85 -8.06
CA MET A 40 21.10 5.50 -7.59
C MET A 40 21.09 5.40 -6.06
N ALA A 41 21.57 6.44 -5.36
CA ALA A 41 21.50 6.50 -3.91
C ALA A 41 20.05 6.50 -3.39
N ALA A 42 19.18 7.26 -4.02
CA ALA A 42 17.74 7.29 -3.68
C ALA A 42 17.06 5.93 -3.98
N GLU A 43 17.37 5.31 -5.12
CA GLU A 43 16.86 3.98 -5.47
C GLU A 43 17.27 2.92 -4.43
N GLN A 44 18.47 3.03 -3.88
CA GLN A 44 18.96 2.09 -2.88
C GLN A 44 18.06 2.04 -1.63
N TYR A 45 17.53 3.17 -1.15
CA TYR A 45 16.57 3.21 -0.05
C TYR A 45 15.29 2.39 -0.36
N ILE A 46 14.76 2.52 -1.57
CA ILE A 46 13.58 1.77 -2.00
C ILE A 46 13.88 0.28 -2.07
N ARG A 47 15.03 -0.08 -2.64
CA ARG A 47 15.47 -1.47 -2.80
C ARG A 47 15.67 -2.16 -1.44
N ASP A 48 16.38 -1.50 -0.52
CA ASP A 48 16.64 -2.02 0.82
C ASP A 48 15.36 -2.15 1.64
N SER A 49 14.46 -1.18 1.54
CA SER A 49 13.16 -1.22 2.20
C SER A 49 12.31 -2.39 1.67
N ARG A 50 12.26 -2.57 0.35
CA ARG A 50 11.55 -3.68 -0.30
C ARG A 50 12.07 -5.03 0.17
N LYS A 51 13.39 -5.19 0.21
CA LYS A 51 14.05 -6.41 0.68
C LYS A 51 13.70 -6.73 2.14
N LYS A 52 13.76 -5.73 3.03
CA LYS A 52 13.42 -5.89 4.45
C LYS A 52 11.95 -6.29 4.64
N ILE A 53 11.02 -5.60 3.96
CA ILE A 53 9.59 -5.90 4.04
C ILE A 53 9.30 -7.30 3.49
N ALA A 54 9.87 -7.65 2.34
CA ALA A 54 9.71 -8.98 1.75
C ALA A 54 10.18 -10.08 2.70
N ALA A 55 11.34 -9.91 3.34
CA ALA A 55 11.86 -10.85 4.33
C ALA A 55 10.91 -11.01 5.53
N THR A 56 10.35 -9.92 6.05
CA THR A 56 9.38 -9.92 7.17
C THR A 56 8.11 -10.69 6.80
N LEU A 57 7.63 -10.52 5.57
CA LEU A 57 6.42 -11.17 5.07
C LEU A 57 6.66 -12.57 4.47
N LYS A 58 7.92 -13.04 4.45
CA LYS A 58 8.33 -14.28 3.76
C LYS A 58 7.90 -14.30 2.28
N ALA A 59 7.90 -13.13 1.65
CA ALA A 59 7.55 -12.91 0.26
C ALA A 59 8.81 -12.65 -0.59
N LYS A 60 8.65 -12.60 -1.92
CA LYS A 60 9.71 -12.20 -2.84
C LYS A 60 9.70 -10.67 -2.98
N GLU A 61 10.85 -10.06 -3.20
CA GLU A 61 10.98 -8.60 -3.38
C GLU A 61 10.06 -8.05 -4.48
N LYS A 62 9.88 -8.80 -5.58
CA LYS A 62 8.98 -8.44 -6.68
C LYS A 62 7.49 -8.46 -6.33
N GLU A 63 7.12 -9.01 -5.17
CA GLU A 63 5.74 -9.06 -4.68
C GLU A 63 5.42 -7.86 -3.78
N ILE A 64 6.40 -6.99 -3.50
CA ILE A 64 6.21 -5.79 -2.70
C ILE A 64 6.05 -4.58 -3.62
N PHE A 65 4.92 -3.91 -3.51
CA PHE A 65 4.59 -2.69 -4.25
C PHE A 65 4.41 -1.54 -3.27
N PHE A 66 5.10 -0.43 -3.52
CA PHE A 66 4.90 0.80 -2.76
C PHE A 66 3.82 1.63 -3.45
N THR A 67 2.91 2.17 -2.66
CA THR A 67 1.80 3.02 -3.09
C THR A 67 1.83 4.33 -2.32
N SER A 68 1.08 5.32 -2.76
CA SER A 68 0.95 6.62 -2.08
C SER A 68 0.21 6.54 -0.73
N GLY A 69 -0.53 5.47 -0.50
CA GLY A 69 -1.29 5.26 0.74
C GLY A 69 -2.25 4.09 0.67
N GLY A 70 -2.99 3.85 1.78
CA GLY A 70 -3.90 2.72 1.91
C GLY A 70 -5.01 2.68 0.86
N THR A 71 -5.52 3.83 0.44
CA THR A 71 -6.55 3.90 -0.61
C THR A 71 -6.05 3.34 -1.94
N GLU A 72 -4.86 3.73 -2.38
CA GLU A 72 -4.27 3.20 -3.60
C GLU A 72 -3.95 1.70 -3.44
N ALA A 73 -3.40 1.30 -2.29
CA ALA A 73 -3.10 -0.10 -2.02
C ALA A 73 -4.35 -0.99 -2.08
N ASN A 74 -5.45 -0.57 -1.45
CA ASN A 74 -6.72 -1.29 -1.48
C ASN A 74 -7.28 -1.38 -2.91
N ASN A 75 -7.28 -0.28 -3.67
CA ASN A 75 -7.73 -0.28 -5.06
C ASN A 75 -6.89 -1.21 -5.93
N LEU A 76 -5.56 -1.14 -5.82
CA LEU A 76 -4.65 -1.99 -6.58
C LEU A 76 -4.88 -3.48 -6.26
N ALA A 77 -5.03 -3.83 -4.99
CA ALA A 77 -5.27 -5.20 -4.56
C ALA A 77 -6.65 -5.70 -5.00
N LEU A 78 -7.72 -4.98 -4.66
CA LEU A 78 -9.09 -5.44 -4.88
C LEU A 78 -9.45 -5.48 -6.37
N VAL A 79 -9.28 -4.35 -7.06
CA VAL A 79 -9.60 -4.28 -8.49
C VAL A 79 -8.64 -5.14 -9.29
N GLY A 80 -7.34 -5.09 -8.98
CA GLY A 80 -6.31 -5.88 -9.65
C GLY A 80 -6.57 -7.38 -9.54
N CYS A 81 -6.82 -7.89 -8.33
CA CYS A 81 -7.13 -9.31 -8.11
C CYS A 81 -8.44 -9.74 -8.80
N ALA A 82 -9.52 -8.95 -8.64
CA ALA A 82 -10.80 -9.28 -9.25
C ALA A 82 -10.70 -9.35 -10.78
N MET A 83 -10.10 -8.35 -11.40
CA MET A 83 -9.96 -8.28 -12.86
C MET A 83 -9.01 -9.36 -13.41
N ALA A 84 -7.91 -9.67 -12.71
CA ALA A 84 -7.00 -10.73 -13.12
C ALA A 84 -7.66 -12.11 -13.07
N ASN A 85 -8.56 -12.34 -12.12
CA ASN A 85 -9.22 -13.64 -11.91
C ASN A 85 -10.65 -13.70 -12.48
N ARG A 86 -11.11 -12.70 -13.24
CA ARG A 86 -12.50 -12.60 -13.74
C ARG A 86 -13.00 -13.80 -14.56
N ARG A 87 -12.09 -14.64 -15.08
CA ARG A 87 -12.42 -15.87 -15.80
C ARG A 87 -12.67 -17.05 -14.87
N SER A 88 -12.12 -17.02 -13.67
CA SER A 88 -12.27 -18.06 -12.66
C SER A 88 -13.49 -17.86 -11.76
N GLY A 89 -13.93 -16.60 -11.60
CA GLY A 89 -15.11 -16.24 -10.82
C GLY A 89 -15.35 -14.74 -10.82
N ARG A 90 -16.58 -14.35 -10.52
CA ARG A 90 -17.00 -12.94 -10.46
C ARG A 90 -17.81 -12.63 -9.20
N HIS A 91 -17.69 -13.44 -8.17
CA HIS A 91 -18.35 -13.20 -6.89
C HIS A 91 -17.33 -12.79 -5.84
N LEU A 92 -17.61 -11.68 -5.17
CA LEU A 92 -16.78 -11.09 -4.12
C LEU A 92 -17.60 -11.02 -2.83
N ILE A 93 -16.93 -11.17 -1.71
CA ILE A 93 -17.56 -11.05 -0.39
C ILE A 93 -16.80 -9.98 0.39
N THR A 94 -17.54 -9.06 0.99
CA THR A 94 -17.01 -7.99 1.85
C THR A 94 -17.92 -7.79 3.07
N THR A 95 -17.59 -6.84 3.95
CA THR A 95 -18.48 -6.46 5.05
C THR A 95 -19.15 -5.10 4.77
N SER A 96 -20.26 -4.82 5.47
CA SER A 96 -20.97 -3.53 5.34
C SER A 96 -20.30 -2.40 6.13
N ILE A 97 -19.29 -2.70 6.96
CA ILE A 97 -18.61 -1.76 7.84
C ILE A 97 -17.23 -1.33 7.32
N GLU A 98 -16.92 -1.63 6.06
CA GLU A 98 -15.63 -1.34 5.47
C GLU A 98 -15.39 0.17 5.28
N HIS A 99 -14.10 0.53 5.30
CA HIS A 99 -13.68 1.87 4.95
C HIS A 99 -14.02 2.20 3.47
N PRO A 100 -14.32 3.45 3.11
CA PRO A 100 -14.62 3.85 1.72
C PRO A 100 -13.58 3.41 0.69
N SER A 101 -12.32 3.27 1.06
CA SER A 101 -11.26 2.75 0.18
C SER A 101 -11.44 1.29 -0.22
N VAL A 102 -12.30 0.54 0.46
CA VAL A 102 -12.71 -0.83 0.14
C VAL A 102 -14.07 -0.82 -0.54
N GLU A 103 -15.05 -0.11 0.05
CA GLU A 103 -16.43 -0.08 -0.47
C GLU A 103 -16.52 0.53 -1.88
N ASN A 104 -15.79 1.62 -2.16
CA ASN A 104 -15.83 2.23 -3.49
C ASN A 104 -15.29 1.30 -4.60
N PRO A 105 -14.13 0.61 -4.43
CA PRO A 105 -13.73 -0.45 -5.35
C PRO A 105 -14.76 -1.58 -5.52
N MET A 106 -15.49 -1.97 -4.47
CA MET A 106 -16.53 -2.99 -4.58
C MET A 106 -17.70 -2.51 -5.46
N ARG A 107 -18.17 -1.26 -5.28
CA ARG A 107 -19.18 -0.66 -6.16
C ARG A 107 -18.71 -0.57 -7.61
N TYR A 108 -17.48 -0.14 -7.83
CA TYR A 108 -16.90 -0.12 -9.17
C TYR A 108 -16.90 -1.53 -9.80
N LEU A 109 -16.55 -2.56 -9.05
CA LEU A 109 -16.56 -3.94 -9.55
C LEU A 109 -17.97 -4.45 -9.84
N GLU A 110 -19.00 -4.04 -9.07
CA GLU A 110 -20.41 -4.31 -9.40
C GLU A 110 -20.79 -3.71 -10.77
N GLU A 111 -20.37 -2.47 -11.05
CA GLU A 111 -20.59 -1.82 -12.35
C GLU A 111 -19.85 -2.56 -13.50
N GLN A 112 -18.75 -3.27 -13.18
CA GLN A 112 -18.02 -4.12 -14.12
C GLN A 112 -18.59 -5.55 -14.23
N GLY A 113 -19.74 -5.82 -13.63
CA GLY A 113 -20.48 -7.09 -13.72
C GLY A 113 -19.99 -8.17 -12.74
N PHE A 114 -19.38 -7.77 -11.62
CA PHE A 114 -19.14 -8.66 -10.49
C PHE A 114 -20.35 -8.68 -9.55
N GLU A 115 -20.61 -9.81 -8.93
CA GLU A 115 -21.56 -9.94 -7.83
C GLU A 115 -20.83 -9.63 -6.51
N VAL A 116 -21.39 -8.79 -5.65
CA VAL A 116 -20.79 -8.44 -4.37
C VAL A 116 -21.77 -8.72 -3.23
N THR A 117 -21.40 -9.64 -2.36
CA THR A 117 -22.13 -9.92 -1.13
C THR A 117 -21.53 -9.12 0.03
N ARG A 118 -22.36 -8.33 0.69
CA ARG A 118 -21.99 -7.57 1.90
C ARG A 118 -22.56 -8.24 3.13
N LEU A 119 -21.68 -8.66 4.03
CA LEU A 119 -22.06 -9.22 5.32
C LEU A 119 -22.30 -8.08 6.32
N GLY A 120 -23.38 -8.19 7.10
CA GLY A 120 -23.76 -7.24 8.14
C GLY A 120 -23.04 -7.48 9.46
#